data_65234d5a979b4c19bf95dde98fe9be05
#
_entry.id   65234d5a979b4c19bf95dde98fe9be05
#
_cell.length_a   1.000
_cell.length_b   1.000
_cell.length_c   1.000
_cell.angle_alpha   90.00
_cell.angle_beta   90.00
_cell.angle_gamma   90.00
#
_symmetry.space_group_name_H-M   'P 1'
#
loop_
_entity.id
_entity.type
_entity.pdbx_description
1 polymer ?
#
loop_
_entity_poly.entity_id
_entity_poly.type
_entity_poly.pdbx_seq_one_letter_code
_entity_poly.pdbx_strand_id
1 'polypeptide(L)'
;VDPVTVEGSGKEGRITKADALQAVEQKPKAPVETPPATVTSAPPAAVTHALFSRVEHREKMTRMRRTIARRLVSAKNNTAMLTTFNEVDMTAILDLRKKYQDQFVAKYGIKLGFMSIFAKACAQALLEKPDVNAHIDGEDLIYHDYVDISVAISTPTGLVVPPIYNVESLRFDEIEYKIKELADKARLGKLTLEEMAGGTFTITNGGIFGSMLSTPIINEPQSAILGMHNIQERAVVVN
;
A
#
# COMPACT_ATOMS: atom_id res chain seq x y z
N VAL A 1 44.19 28.47 0.10
CA VAL A 1 44.24 29.90 0.49
C VAL A 1 42.98 30.52 -0.01
N ASP A 2 42.26 31.23 0.84
CA ASP A 2 41.00 31.91 0.47
C ASP A 2 41.34 33.12 -0.43
N PRO A 3 40.76 33.24 -1.63
CA PRO A 3 41.02 34.32 -2.56
C PRO A 3 40.74 35.73 -1.99
N VAL A 4 39.89 35.82 -0.97
CA VAL A 4 39.52 37.09 -0.32
C VAL A 4 40.66 37.67 0.54
N THR A 5 41.66 36.87 0.92
CA THR A 5 42.77 37.26 1.82
C THR A 5 44.07 37.55 1.08
N VAL A 6 44.08 37.51 -0.25
CA VAL A 6 45.27 37.72 -1.06
C VAL A 6 45.19 39.07 -1.81
N GLU A 7 46.08 40.00 -1.54
CA GLU A 7 46.16 41.25 -2.30
C GLU A 7 46.75 40.98 -3.70
N GLY A 8 46.02 41.32 -4.74
CA GLY A 8 46.43 41.14 -6.12
C GLY A 8 47.34 42.24 -6.63
N SER A 9 48.54 41.91 -7.12
CA SER A 9 49.48 42.86 -7.71
C SER A 9 49.26 43.13 -9.20
N GLY A 10 48.29 42.49 -9.83
CA GLY A 10 47.98 42.64 -11.25
C GLY A 10 47.21 43.93 -11.58
N LYS A 11 47.10 44.25 -12.89
CA LYS A 11 46.38 45.42 -13.39
C LYS A 11 44.92 45.38 -12.90
N GLU A 12 44.44 46.47 -12.29
CA GLU A 12 43.11 46.59 -11.67
C GLU A 12 42.88 45.67 -10.44
N GLY A 13 43.96 45.34 -9.67
CA GLY A 13 43.83 44.55 -8.44
C GLY A 13 43.61 43.05 -8.65
N ARG A 14 43.90 42.51 -9.83
CA ARG A 14 43.75 41.08 -10.11
C ARG A 14 44.87 40.25 -9.45
N ILE A 15 44.50 39.16 -8.80
CA ILE A 15 45.45 38.22 -8.20
C ILE A 15 46.17 37.47 -9.31
N THR A 16 47.49 37.58 -9.34
CA THR A 16 48.36 36.84 -10.29
C THR A 16 48.81 35.51 -9.72
N LYS A 17 49.35 34.64 -10.60
CA LYS A 17 49.92 33.38 -10.17
C LYS A 17 51.06 33.54 -9.15
N ALA A 18 51.80 34.63 -9.24
CA ALA A 18 52.88 34.96 -8.31
C ALA A 18 52.33 35.29 -6.92
N ASP A 19 51.27 36.06 -6.83
CA ASP A 19 50.59 36.42 -5.56
C ASP A 19 50.06 35.19 -4.85
N ALA A 20 49.48 34.28 -5.60
CA ALA A 20 48.95 32.98 -5.06
C ALA A 20 50.07 32.08 -4.51
N LEU A 21 51.20 32.01 -5.20
CA LEU A 21 52.38 31.26 -4.75
C LEU A 21 52.99 31.86 -3.49
N GLN A 22 53.11 33.18 -3.44
CA GLN A 22 53.65 33.93 -2.28
C GLN A 22 52.74 33.76 -1.03
N ALA A 23 51.45 33.74 -1.21
CA ALA A 23 50.49 33.50 -0.15
C ALA A 23 50.54 32.05 0.38
N VAL A 24 50.96 31.09 -0.41
CA VAL A 24 51.19 29.71 0.01
C VAL A 24 52.48 29.55 0.80
N GLU A 25 53.55 30.28 0.42
CA GLU A 25 54.85 30.23 1.10
C GLU A 25 54.87 30.99 2.43
N GLN A 26 54.01 31.96 2.64
CA GLN A 26 53.88 32.73 3.87
C GLN A 26 53.04 32.08 4.97
N LYS A 27 52.63 30.79 4.79
CA LYS A 27 51.94 30.08 5.84
C LYS A 27 52.87 29.94 7.07
N PRO A 28 52.49 30.38 8.26
CA PRO A 28 53.32 30.32 9.45
C PRO A 28 53.73 28.90 9.75
N LYS A 29 55.05 28.64 9.91
CA LYS A 29 55.61 27.40 10.46
C LYS A 29 55.05 27.17 11.84
N ALA A 30 54.50 25.97 12.07
CA ALA A 30 53.98 25.57 13.36
C ALA A 30 55.04 25.68 14.48
N PRO A 31 54.65 26.09 15.69
CA PRO A 31 55.56 26.17 16.82
C PRO A 31 56.02 24.78 17.26
N VAL A 32 57.30 24.76 17.68
CA VAL A 32 58.03 23.61 18.22
C VAL A 32 57.31 22.99 19.42
N GLU A 33 57.22 21.70 19.47
CA GLU A 33 56.64 20.86 20.54
C GLU A 33 57.27 21.14 21.89
N THR A 34 56.47 21.51 22.87
CA THR A 34 56.78 21.38 24.30
C THR A 34 56.27 20.02 24.81
N PRO A 35 56.96 19.40 25.81
CA PRO A 35 56.62 18.03 26.23
C PRO A 35 55.24 17.91 26.87
N PRO A 36 54.61 16.70 26.87
CA PRO A 36 53.17 16.52 27.08
C PRO A 36 52.79 16.87 28.53
N ALA A 37 51.96 17.90 28.66
CA ALA A 37 51.17 18.08 29.86
C ALA A 37 50.14 16.96 29.91
N THR A 38 49.99 16.32 31.03
CA THR A 38 49.03 15.27 31.36
C THR A 38 47.63 15.72 30.92
N VAL A 39 47.12 15.08 29.85
CA VAL A 39 45.75 15.35 29.38
C VAL A 39 44.82 14.71 30.39
N THR A 40 44.30 15.50 31.29
CA THR A 40 43.10 15.14 32.02
C THR A 40 41.98 15.00 30.96
N SER A 41 41.62 13.79 30.67
CA SER A 41 40.49 13.53 29.72
C SER A 41 39.25 14.22 30.26
N ALA A 42 38.83 15.27 29.58
CA ALA A 42 37.51 15.84 29.81
C ALA A 42 36.48 14.69 29.58
N PRO A 43 35.50 14.54 30.46
CA PRO A 43 34.47 13.54 30.24
C PRO A 43 33.83 13.80 28.85
N PRO A 44 33.53 12.73 28.08
CA PRO A 44 32.95 12.89 26.76
C PRO A 44 31.73 13.79 26.89
N ALA A 45 31.72 14.86 26.08
CA ALA A 45 30.59 15.76 26.04
C ALA A 45 29.34 14.90 25.83
N ALA A 46 28.42 14.96 26.78
CA ALA A 46 27.17 14.24 26.67
C ALA A 46 26.51 14.63 25.35
N VAL A 47 26.39 13.67 24.43
CA VAL A 47 25.69 13.87 23.19
C VAL A 47 24.24 14.14 23.59
N THR A 48 23.88 15.41 23.70
CA THR A 48 22.50 15.81 23.89
C THR A 48 21.80 15.51 22.58
N HIS A 49 21.33 14.27 22.44
CA HIS A 49 20.32 13.98 21.42
C HIS A 49 19.16 14.92 21.71
N ALA A 50 18.77 15.69 20.70
CA ALA A 50 17.52 16.43 20.75
C ALA A 50 16.42 15.42 21.01
N LEU A 51 16.02 15.28 22.28
CA LEU A 51 14.96 14.37 22.67
C LEU A 51 13.70 14.85 21.99
N PHE A 52 13.11 14.00 21.18
CA PHE A 52 11.77 14.25 20.65
C PHE A 52 10.88 14.64 21.81
N SER A 53 10.11 15.71 21.62
CA SER A 53 9.13 16.13 22.61
C SER A 53 8.20 14.95 22.90
N ARG A 54 8.08 14.57 24.18
CA ARG A 54 7.12 13.54 24.64
C ARG A 54 5.72 14.14 24.85
N VAL A 55 5.37 15.15 24.08
CA VAL A 55 4.04 15.77 24.13
C VAL A 55 3.06 14.84 23.41
N GLU A 56 2.06 14.39 24.13
CA GLU A 56 0.94 13.66 23.56
C GLU A 56 0.00 14.63 22.86
N HIS A 57 -0.38 14.31 21.64
CA HIS A 57 -1.37 15.05 20.88
C HIS A 57 -2.68 14.25 20.82
N ARG A 58 -3.77 14.84 21.28
CA ARG A 58 -5.09 14.19 21.29
C ARG A 58 -5.96 14.76 20.19
N GLU A 59 -6.35 13.90 19.21
CA GLU A 59 -7.22 14.24 18.10
C GLU A 59 -8.51 13.41 18.13
N LYS A 60 -9.63 14.04 17.83
CA LYS A 60 -10.94 13.38 17.79
C LYS A 60 -11.10 12.60 16.48
N MET A 61 -11.37 11.29 16.55
CA MET A 61 -11.64 10.47 15.37
C MET A 61 -12.82 10.98 14.56
N THR A 62 -12.73 10.91 13.23
CA THR A 62 -13.82 11.22 12.30
C THR A 62 -15.00 10.24 12.51
N ARG A 63 -16.20 10.62 12.08
CA ARG A 63 -17.38 9.76 12.14
C ARG A 63 -17.16 8.43 11.38
N MET A 64 -16.59 8.50 10.17
CA MET A 64 -16.27 7.32 9.35
C MET A 64 -15.33 6.38 10.10
N ARG A 65 -14.21 6.88 10.65
CA ARG A 65 -13.23 6.06 11.37
C ARG A 65 -13.84 5.35 12.59
N ARG A 66 -14.72 6.03 13.33
CA ARG A 66 -15.45 5.42 14.44
C ARG A 66 -16.40 4.32 13.98
N THR A 67 -17.07 4.49 12.83
CA THR A 67 -17.96 3.48 12.26
C THR A 67 -17.18 2.27 11.79
N ILE A 68 -16.07 2.46 11.08
CA ILE A 68 -15.17 1.38 10.64
C ILE A 68 -14.66 0.59 11.84
N ALA A 69 -14.15 1.28 12.89
CA ALA A 69 -13.65 0.62 14.08
C ALA A 69 -14.71 -0.27 14.74
N ARG A 70 -15.95 0.22 14.91
CA ARG A 70 -17.05 -0.57 15.48
C ARG A 70 -17.38 -1.80 14.62
N ARG A 71 -17.51 -1.64 13.30
CA ARG A 71 -17.82 -2.75 12.38
C ARG A 71 -16.75 -3.84 12.41
N LEU A 72 -15.47 -3.46 12.35
CA LEU A 72 -14.38 -4.44 12.36
C LEU A 72 -14.26 -5.17 13.70
N VAL A 73 -14.48 -4.47 14.82
CA VAL A 73 -14.51 -5.11 16.15
C VAL A 73 -15.72 -6.04 16.27
N SER A 74 -16.90 -5.62 15.79
CA SER A 74 -18.11 -6.45 15.74
C SER A 74 -17.82 -7.73 14.98
N ALA A 75 -17.38 -7.64 13.73
CA ALA A 75 -17.07 -8.78 12.87
C ALA A 75 -16.10 -9.76 13.53
N LYS A 76 -15.02 -9.25 14.13
CA LYS A 76 -14.03 -10.09 14.81
C LYS A 76 -14.62 -10.82 16.02
N ASN A 77 -15.49 -10.16 16.81
CA ASN A 77 -16.03 -10.71 18.06
C ASN A 77 -17.24 -11.64 17.86
N ASN A 78 -18.01 -11.40 16.80
CA ASN A 78 -19.24 -12.15 16.51
C ASN A 78 -19.02 -13.34 15.58
N THR A 79 -17.80 -13.56 15.08
CA THR A 79 -17.50 -14.64 14.16
C THR A 79 -16.38 -15.55 14.68
N ALA A 80 -16.49 -16.83 14.40
CA ALA A 80 -15.44 -17.83 14.60
C ALA A 80 -14.64 -17.95 13.28
N MET A 81 -13.86 -16.94 12.94
CA MET A 81 -13.11 -16.92 11.69
C MET A 81 -12.03 -18.00 11.63
N LEU A 82 -12.04 -18.79 10.57
CA LEU A 82 -10.97 -19.68 10.17
C LEU A 82 -10.27 -19.10 8.95
N THR A 83 -8.95 -19.16 8.91
CA THR A 83 -8.16 -18.73 7.75
C THR A 83 -7.41 -19.91 7.17
N THR A 84 -7.50 -20.07 5.87
CA THR A 84 -6.69 -21.03 5.10
C THR A 84 -5.79 -20.24 4.14
N PHE A 85 -4.62 -20.79 3.84
CA PHE A 85 -3.64 -20.18 2.96
C PHE A 85 -3.33 -21.14 1.82
N ASN A 86 -3.37 -20.62 0.60
CA ASN A 86 -3.04 -21.38 -0.59
C ASN A 86 -2.14 -20.54 -1.51
N GLU A 87 -1.25 -21.22 -2.21
CA GLU A 87 -0.44 -20.62 -3.24
C GLU A 87 -0.99 -20.98 -4.62
N VAL A 88 -1.01 -20.00 -5.52
CA VAL A 88 -1.51 -20.16 -6.88
C VAL A 88 -0.41 -19.82 -7.87
N ASP A 89 -0.12 -20.72 -8.79
CA ASP A 89 0.77 -20.42 -9.92
C ASP A 89 0.08 -19.44 -10.88
N MET A 90 0.67 -18.26 -10.99
CA MET A 90 0.14 -17.18 -11.81
C MET A 90 0.70 -17.15 -13.24
N THR A 91 1.57 -18.09 -13.60
CA THR A 91 2.28 -18.10 -14.90
C THR A 91 1.30 -18.06 -16.07
N ALA A 92 0.31 -18.94 -16.08
CA ALA A 92 -0.69 -19.00 -17.17
C ALA A 92 -1.52 -17.72 -17.28
N ILE A 93 -1.84 -17.07 -16.15
CA ILE A 93 -2.58 -15.80 -16.12
C ILE A 93 -1.72 -14.65 -16.61
N LEU A 94 -0.44 -14.61 -16.24
CA LEU A 94 0.53 -13.62 -16.71
C LEU A 94 0.72 -13.73 -18.23
N ASP A 95 0.89 -14.93 -18.74
CA ASP A 95 1.05 -15.21 -20.18
C ASP A 95 -0.21 -14.83 -20.96
N LEU A 96 -1.39 -15.18 -20.46
CA LEU A 96 -2.67 -14.78 -21.05
C LEU A 96 -2.77 -13.26 -21.14
N ARG A 97 -2.48 -12.56 -20.07
CA ARG A 97 -2.50 -11.09 -20.05
C ARG A 97 -1.46 -10.51 -21.03
N LYS A 98 -0.22 -11.02 -21.02
CA LYS A 98 0.82 -10.60 -21.96
C LYS A 98 0.41 -10.78 -23.42
N LYS A 99 -0.27 -11.88 -23.74
CA LYS A 99 -0.72 -12.21 -25.10
C LYS A 99 -1.88 -11.34 -25.57
N TYR A 100 -2.83 -11.02 -24.70
CA TYR A 100 -4.10 -10.40 -25.11
C TYR A 100 -4.30 -8.96 -24.65
N GLN A 101 -3.40 -8.40 -23.83
CA GLN A 101 -3.56 -7.08 -23.22
C GLN A 101 -3.79 -5.97 -24.25
N ASP A 102 -2.97 -5.93 -25.31
CA ASP A 102 -3.05 -4.87 -26.34
C ASP A 102 -4.38 -4.97 -27.12
N GLN A 103 -4.78 -6.18 -27.47
CA GLN A 103 -6.05 -6.43 -28.15
C GLN A 103 -7.25 -6.08 -27.25
N PHE A 104 -7.16 -6.40 -25.96
CA PHE A 104 -8.19 -6.09 -24.98
C PHE A 104 -8.34 -4.57 -24.80
N VAL A 105 -7.22 -3.85 -24.68
CA VAL A 105 -7.22 -2.38 -24.60
C VAL A 105 -7.75 -1.76 -25.88
N ALA A 106 -7.33 -2.25 -27.05
CA ALA A 106 -7.80 -1.73 -28.34
C ALA A 106 -9.33 -1.90 -28.52
N LYS A 107 -9.85 -3.04 -28.04
CA LYS A 107 -11.29 -3.36 -28.18
C LYS A 107 -12.17 -2.68 -27.13
N TYR A 108 -11.70 -2.66 -25.89
CA TYR A 108 -12.53 -2.26 -24.75
C TYR A 108 -12.08 -0.95 -24.07
N GLY A 109 -10.94 -0.35 -24.46
CA GLY A 109 -10.45 0.90 -23.86
C GLY A 109 -9.98 0.80 -22.39
N ILE A 110 -9.91 -0.41 -21.83
CA ILE A 110 -9.51 -0.67 -20.45
C ILE A 110 -8.53 -1.85 -20.40
N LYS A 111 -7.65 -1.88 -19.39
CA LYS A 111 -6.69 -2.98 -19.20
C LYS A 111 -7.38 -4.18 -18.57
N LEU A 112 -7.02 -5.40 -19.00
CA LEU A 112 -7.39 -6.63 -18.31
C LEU A 112 -6.59 -6.73 -17.00
N GLY A 113 -7.24 -6.52 -15.88
CA GLY A 113 -6.65 -6.61 -14.55
C GLY A 113 -6.69 -8.03 -13.99
N PHE A 114 -6.05 -8.23 -12.84
CA PHE A 114 -6.19 -9.49 -12.10
C PHE A 114 -7.54 -9.58 -11.39
N MET A 115 -8.11 -8.44 -10.99
CA MET A 115 -9.33 -8.42 -10.18
C MET A 115 -10.52 -9.03 -10.91
N SER A 116 -10.70 -8.76 -12.20
CA SER A 116 -11.78 -9.36 -12.98
C SER A 116 -11.62 -10.88 -13.12
N ILE A 117 -10.39 -11.37 -13.25
CA ILE A 117 -10.10 -12.80 -13.35
C ILE A 117 -10.44 -13.49 -12.02
N PHE A 118 -9.96 -12.94 -10.89
CA PHE A 118 -10.28 -13.49 -9.57
C PHE A 118 -11.77 -13.37 -9.25
N ALA A 119 -12.42 -12.25 -9.60
CA ALA A 119 -13.84 -12.07 -9.38
C ALA A 119 -14.67 -13.13 -10.13
N LYS A 120 -14.34 -13.43 -11.40
CA LYS A 120 -15.02 -14.49 -12.16
C LYS A 120 -14.76 -15.87 -11.58
N ALA A 121 -13.53 -16.17 -11.17
CA ALA A 121 -13.21 -17.45 -10.55
C ALA A 121 -13.95 -17.62 -9.21
N CYS A 122 -14.01 -16.57 -8.38
CA CYS A 122 -14.81 -16.58 -7.15
C CYS A 122 -16.29 -16.77 -7.44
N ALA A 123 -16.84 -16.02 -8.42
CA ALA A 123 -18.26 -16.13 -8.76
C ALA A 123 -18.62 -17.58 -9.18
N GLN A 124 -17.80 -18.22 -10.00
CA GLN A 124 -18.01 -19.62 -10.39
C GLN A 124 -17.96 -20.55 -9.17
N ALA A 125 -16.95 -20.41 -8.31
CA ALA A 125 -16.80 -21.24 -7.12
C ALA A 125 -17.97 -21.05 -6.12
N LEU A 126 -18.46 -19.83 -5.97
CA LEU A 126 -19.57 -19.51 -5.06
C LEU A 126 -20.91 -20.11 -5.52
N LEU A 127 -21.15 -20.16 -6.84
CA LEU A 127 -22.31 -20.87 -7.38
C LEU A 127 -22.22 -22.40 -7.20
N GLU A 128 -20.99 -22.96 -7.25
CA GLU A 128 -20.76 -24.38 -7.00
C GLU A 128 -20.80 -24.76 -5.51
N LYS A 129 -20.57 -23.78 -4.63
CA LYS A 129 -20.52 -23.94 -3.17
C LYS A 129 -21.44 -22.92 -2.49
N PRO A 130 -22.76 -23.12 -2.57
CA PRO A 130 -23.74 -22.13 -2.08
C PRO A 130 -23.61 -21.83 -0.58
N ASP A 131 -23.12 -22.76 0.23
CA ASP A 131 -22.90 -22.52 1.67
C ASP A 131 -21.89 -21.39 1.93
N VAL A 132 -20.94 -21.16 1.01
CA VAL A 132 -19.98 -20.04 1.09
C VAL A 132 -20.61 -18.73 0.61
N ASN A 133 -21.65 -18.81 -0.25
CA ASN A 133 -22.41 -17.67 -0.75
C ASN A 133 -23.71 -17.48 0.06
N ALA A 134 -23.68 -17.75 1.35
CA ALA A 134 -24.81 -17.62 2.26
C ALA A 134 -24.41 -16.80 3.49
N HIS A 135 -25.40 -16.39 4.27
CA HIS A 135 -25.17 -15.77 5.57
C HIS A 135 -26.22 -16.22 6.60
N ILE A 136 -25.92 -16.00 7.87
CA ILE A 136 -26.81 -16.34 8.98
C ILE A 136 -27.65 -15.09 9.31
N ASP A 137 -28.97 -15.28 9.40
CA ASP A 137 -29.91 -14.29 9.93
C ASP A 137 -30.74 -14.92 11.05
N GLY A 138 -30.41 -14.62 12.30
CA GLY A 138 -30.99 -15.27 13.45
C GLY A 138 -30.70 -16.77 13.49
N GLU A 139 -31.73 -17.61 13.30
CA GLU A 139 -31.62 -19.08 13.23
C GLU A 139 -31.68 -19.61 11.78
N ASP A 140 -31.81 -18.70 10.80
CA ASP A 140 -31.96 -19.06 9.38
C ASP A 140 -30.65 -18.91 8.60
N LEU A 141 -30.48 -19.72 7.54
CA LEU A 141 -29.46 -19.59 6.51
C LEU A 141 -30.08 -18.93 5.29
N ILE A 142 -29.54 -17.79 4.88
CA ILE A 142 -29.95 -17.08 3.67
C ILE A 142 -28.98 -17.39 2.55
N TYR A 143 -29.44 -18.12 1.55
CA TYR A 143 -28.68 -18.48 0.35
C TYR A 143 -28.91 -17.48 -0.77
N HIS A 144 -27.89 -17.23 -1.58
CA HIS A 144 -27.94 -16.32 -2.73
C HIS A 144 -27.76 -17.10 -4.04
N ASP A 145 -28.73 -16.95 -4.97
CA ASP A 145 -28.64 -17.53 -6.31
C ASP A 145 -27.86 -16.65 -7.30
N TYR A 146 -27.29 -15.56 -6.80
CA TYR A 146 -26.49 -14.57 -7.51
C TYR A 146 -25.18 -14.31 -6.74
N VAL A 147 -24.21 -13.67 -7.40
CA VAL A 147 -22.92 -13.37 -6.77
C VAL A 147 -22.58 -11.90 -6.90
N ASP A 148 -22.65 -11.20 -5.78
CA ASP A 148 -22.27 -9.80 -5.66
C ASP A 148 -20.94 -9.70 -4.93
N ILE A 149 -19.88 -9.34 -5.66
CA ILE A 149 -18.53 -9.28 -5.09
C ILE A 149 -18.17 -7.87 -4.67
N SER A 150 -17.98 -7.69 -3.38
CA SER A 150 -17.47 -6.45 -2.81
C SER A 150 -15.95 -6.36 -3.00
N VAL A 151 -15.44 -5.22 -3.45
CA VAL A 151 -14.02 -4.99 -3.66
C VAL A 151 -13.50 -3.95 -2.68
N ALA A 152 -12.46 -4.31 -1.92
CA ALA A 152 -11.84 -3.39 -0.97
C ALA A 152 -11.01 -2.32 -1.70
N ILE A 153 -11.41 -1.06 -1.54
CA ILE A 153 -10.80 0.11 -2.19
C ILE A 153 -10.25 1.04 -1.12
N SER A 154 -8.95 1.31 -1.18
CA SER A 154 -8.28 2.28 -0.32
C SER A 154 -8.56 3.71 -0.80
N THR A 155 -8.95 4.58 0.14
CA THR A 155 -9.17 6.01 -0.09
C THR A 155 -8.38 6.84 0.92
N PRO A 156 -8.17 8.13 0.69
CA PRO A 156 -7.50 9.00 1.66
C PRO A 156 -8.21 9.05 3.03
N THR A 157 -9.51 8.78 3.08
CA THR A 157 -10.33 8.83 4.30
C THR A 157 -10.49 7.47 4.98
N GLY A 158 -10.09 6.38 4.34
CA GLY A 158 -10.20 5.02 4.86
C GLY A 158 -10.45 3.97 3.79
N LEU A 159 -10.82 2.76 4.21
CA LEU A 159 -11.18 1.66 3.32
C LEU A 159 -12.68 1.62 3.12
N VAL A 160 -13.11 1.50 1.86
CA VAL A 160 -14.52 1.26 1.48
C VAL A 160 -14.61 -0.03 0.67
N VAL A 161 -15.75 -0.70 0.71
CA VAL A 161 -15.92 -2.04 0.17
C VAL A 161 -17.24 -2.11 -0.65
N PRO A 162 -17.35 -1.36 -1.77
CA PRO A 162 -18.55 -1.37 -2.59
C PRO A 162 -18.68 -2.69 -3.37
N PRO A 163 -19.91 -3.23 -3.56
CA PRO A 163 -20.17 -4.41 -4.35
C PRO A 163 -20.23 -4.14 -5.85
N ILE A 164 -19.85 -5.14 -6.62
CA ILE A 164 -20.15 -5.30 -8.04
C ILE A 164 -21.23 -6.36 -8.12
N TYR A 165 -22.40 -6.00 -8.64
CA TYR A 165 -23.56 -6.87 -8.67
C TYR A 165 -23.50 -7.85 -9.85
N ASN A 166 -24.03 -9.07 -9.63
CA ASN A 166 -24.20 -10.12 -10.65
C ASN A 166 -22.91 -10.46 -11.41
N VAL A 167 -21.80 -10.60 -10.70
CA VAL A 167 -20.48 -10.86 -11.28
C VAL A 167 -20.45 -12.13 -12.11
N GLU A 168 -21.28 -13.13 -11.77
CA GLU A 168 -21.47 -14.38 -12.53
C GLU A 168 -21.89 -14.11 -13.97
N SER A 169 -22.63 -13.05 -14.23
CA SER A 169 -23.17 -12.70 -15.56
C SER A 169 -22.28 -11.73 -16.34
N LEU A 170 -21.38 -10.98 -15.66
CA LEU A 170 -20.55 -9.96 -16.28
C LEU A 170 -19.36 -10.55 -17.04
N ARG A 171 -18.94 -9.86 -18.10
CA ARG A 171 -17.67 -10.10 -18.80
C ARG A 171 -16.50 -9.43 -18.06
N PHE A 172 -15.27 -9.81 -18.41
CA PHE A 172 -14.05 -9.23 -17.79
C PHE A 172 -13.96 -7.71 -17.96
N ASP A 173 -14.28 -7.20 -19.16
CA ASP A 173 -14.27 -5.76 -19.42
C ASP A 173 -15.31 -5.01 -18.58
N GLU A 174 -16.49 -5.55 -18.41
CA GLU A 174 -17.57 -4.97 -17.60
C GLU A 174 -17.17 -4.92 -16.11
N ILE A 175 -16.55 -5.98 -15.61
CA ILE A 175 -16.04 -6.02 -14.23
C ILE A 175 -14.94 -4.96 -14.05
N GLU A 176 -13.97 -4.87 -14.97
CA GLU A 176 -12.89 -3.87 -14.89
C GLU A 176 -13.43 -2.43 -14.92
N TYR A 177 -14.44 -2.16 -15.76
CA TYR A 177 -15.12 -0.86 -15.79
C TYR A 177 -15.83 -0.55 -14.48
N LYS A 178 -16.54 -1.53 -13.90
CA LYS A 178 -17.22 -1.34 -12.61
C LYS A 178 -16.22 -1.09 -11.48
N ILE A 179 -15.12 -1.83 -11.44
CA ILE A 179 -14.04 -1.60 -10.47
C ILE A 179 -13.49 -0.18 -10.60
N LYS A 180 -13.22 0.25 -11.84
CA LYS A 180 -12.70 1.59 -12.11
C LYS A 180 -13.69 2.67 -11.70
N GLU A 181 -14.96 2.55 -12.08
CA GLU A 181 -16.04 3.49 -11.73
C GLU A 181 -16.14 3.64 -10.21
N LEU A 182 -16.25 2.53 -9.49
CA LEU A 182 -16.36 2.51 -8.02
C LEU A 182 -15.10 3.08 -7.36
N ALA A 183 -13.91 2.77 -7.89
CA ALA A 183 -12.65 3.29 -7.35
C ALA A 183 -12.53 4.81 -7.55
N ASP A 184 -12.94 5.33 -8.70
CA ASP A 184 -12.91 6.76 -8.98
C ASP A 184 -13.92 7.51 -8.10
N LYS A 185 -15.15 7.00 -7.95
CA LYS A 185 -16.14 7.54 -7.01
C LYS A 185 -15.67 7.49 -5.55
N ALA A 186 -15.06 6.38 -5.15
CA ALA A 186 -14.53 6.19 -3.79
C ALA A 186 -13.46 7.22 -3.44
N ARG A 187 -12.48 7.43 -4.34
CA ARG A 187 -11.40 8.42 -4.15
C ARG A 187 -11.91 9.86 -4.08
N LEU A 188 -12.99 10.15 -4.81
CA LEU A 188 -13.65 11.46 -4.80
C LEU A 188 -14.62 11.62 -3.63
N GLY A 189 -14.84 10.59 -2.81
CA GLY A 189 -15.82 10.61 -1.71
C GLY A 189 -17.28 10.73 -2.20
N LYS A 190 -17.58 10.24 -3.41
CA LYS A 190 -18.89 10.35 -4.08
C LYS A 190 -19.69 9.04 -4.10
N LEU A 191 -19.22 7.99 -3.41
CA LEU A 191 -20.02 6.77 -3.25
C LEU A 191 -21.27 7.05 -2.44
N THR A 192 -22.42 6.60 -2.95
CA THR A 192 -23.70 6.67 -2.22
C THR A 192 -23.82 5.53 -1.21
N LEU A 193 -24.79 5.60 -0.31
CA LEU A 193 -25.05 4.53 0.65
C LEU A 193 -25.56 3.27 -0.05
N GLU A 194 -26.34 3.43 -1.10
CA GLU A 194 -26.83 2.33 -1.94
C GLU A 194 -25.68 1.60 -2.63
N GLU A 195 -24.71 2.34 -3.16
CA GLU A 195 -23.52 1.79 -3.81
C GLU A 195 -22.55 1.09 -2.81
N MET A 196 -22.76 1.26 -1.52
CA MET A 196 -21.97 0.61 -0.45
C MET A 196 -22.76 -0.48 0.27
N ALA A 197 -23.99 -0.73 -0.13
CA ALA A 197 -24.87 -1.75 0.46
C ALA A 197 -24.78 -3.07 -0.30
N GLY A 198 -25.12 -4.16 0.36
CA GLY A 198 -25.14 -5.49 -0.26
C GLY A 198 -23.76 -6.14 -0.35
N GLY A 199 -23.63 -7.07 -1.32
CA GLY A 199 -22.45 -7.90 -1.50
C GLY A 199 -22.56 -9.22 -0.74
N THR A 200 -22.29 -10.34 -1.43
CA THR A 200 -22.37 -11.70 -0.87
C THR A 200 -20.99 -12.24 -0.51
N PHE A 201 -19.94 -11.68 -1.10
CA PHE A 201 -18.55 -12.08 -0.90
C PHE A 201 -17.62 -10.86 -1.05
N THR A 202 -16.46 -10.89 -0.41
CA THR A 202 -15.49 -9.78 -0.51
C THR A 202 -14.14 -10.26 -1.07
N ILE A 203 -13.54 -9.46 -1.95
CA ILE A 203 -12.15 -9.61 -2.36
C ILE A 203 -11.35 -8.40 -1.88
N THR A 204 -10.26 -8.66 -1.17
CA THR A 204 -9.30 -7.63 -0.73
C THR A 204 -7.91 -7.94 -1.27
N ASN A 205 -7.19 -6.91 -1.72
CA ASN A 205 -5.85 -7.06 -2.26
C ASN A 205 -4.82 -6.32 -1.41
N GLY A 206 -4.16 -7.06 -0.51
CA GLY A 206 -3.03 -6.57 0.28
C GLY A 206 -1.71 -6.53 -0.47
N GLY A 207 -1.61 -7.20 -1.62
CA GLY A 207 -0.39 -7.28 -2.42
C GLY A 207 0.08 -5.94 -2.96
N ILE A 208 -0.84 -5.01 -3.23
CA ILE A 208 -0.52 -3.63 -3.63
C ILE A 208 0.23 -2.85 -2.53
N PHE A 209 0.15 -3.30 -1.28
CA PHE A 209 0.87 -2.74 -0.13
C PHE A 209 2.10 -3.58 0.26
N GLY A 210 2.46 -4.58 -0.56
CA GLY A 210 3.59 -5.47 -0.31
C GLY A 210 3.31 -6.58 0.71
N SER A 211 2.05 -6.84 1.07
CA SER A 211 1.70 -7.91 2.00
C SER A 211 2.01 -9.28 1.39
N MET A 212 2.77 -10.09 2.12
CA MET A 212 3.06 -11.48 1.76
C MET A 212 1.97 -12.43 2.27
N LEU A 213 1.41 -12.14 3.42
CA LEU A 213 0.42 -12.96 4.11
C LEU A 213 -0.39 -12.08 5.06
N SER A 214 -1.69 -12.29 5.10
CA SER A 214 -2.58 -11.61 6.04
C SER A 214 -3.83 -12.44 6.30
N THR A 215 -4.54 -12.13 7.37
CA THR A 215 -5.82 -12.73 7.76
C THR A 215 -6.89 -11.66 7.64
N PRO A 216 -7.56 -11.51 6.48
CA PRO A 216 -8.62 -10.52 6.31
C PRO A 216 -9.76 -10.72 7.30
N ILE A 217 -10.35 -9.63 7.77
CA ILE A 217 -11.55 -9.66 8.61
C ILE A 217 -12.76 -9.74 7.70
N ILE A 218 -13.69 -10.63 7.99
CA ILE A 218 -14.94 -10.80 7.25
C ILE A 218 -15.75 -9.49 7.28
N ASN A 219 -16.40 -9.19 6.16
CA ASN A 219 -17.33 -8.07 6.04
C ASN A 219 -18.75 -8.56 6.34
N GLU A 220 -19.18 -8.43 7.61
CA GLU A 220 -20.54 -8.86 8.03
C GLU A 220 -21.64 -8.30 7.11
N PRO A 221 -22.67 -9.12 6.74
CA PRO A 221 -22.97 -10.49 7.22
C PRO A 221 -22.35 -11.61 6.38
N GLN A 222 -21.44 -11.33 5.45
CA GLN A 222 -20.83 -12.31 4.54
C GLN A 222 -20.11 -13.42 5.30
N SER A 223 -20.13 -14.65 4.74
CA SER A 223 -19.51 -15.82 5.34
C SER A 223 -18.04 -15.97 5.03
N ALA A 224 -17.54 -15.33 3.96
CA ALA A 224 -16.16 -15.48 3.53
C ALA A 224 -15.59 -14.24 2.86
N ILE A 225 -14.26 -14.18 2.81
CA ILE A 225 -13.48 -13.10 2.16
C ILE A 225 -12.21 -13.71 1.55
N LEU A 226 -11.89 -13.33 0.32
CA LEU A 226 -10.62 -13.67 -0.33
C LEU A 226 -9.59 -12.57 -0.11
N GLY A 227 -8.47 -12.90 0.52
CA GLY A 227 -7.29 -12.04 0.60
C GLY A 227 -6.29 -12.38 -0.49
N MET A 228 -6.06 -11.45 -1.41
CA MET A 228 -4.97 -11.55 -2.39
C MET A 228 -3.71 -10.91 -1.82
N HIS A 229 -2.56 -11.49 -2.17
CA HIS A 229 -1.25 -11.03 -1.72
C HIS A 229 -0.32 -10.73 -2.89
N ASN A 230 0.94 -10.44 -2.59
CA ASN A 230 1.91 -10.08 -3.60
C ASN A 230 2.26 -11.27 -4.50
N ILE A 231 2.42 -11.02 -5.81
CA ILE A 231 2.96 -11.99 -6.78
C ILE A 231 4.47 -11.96 -6.67
N GLN A 232 5.09 -13.11 -6.42
CA GLN A 232 6.53 -13.23 -6.21
C GLN A 232 7.11 -14.33 -7.12
N GLU A 233 8.29 -14.08 -7.67
CA GLU A 233 9.07 -15.14 -8.31
C GLU A 233 9.78 -15.96 -7.24
N ARG A 234 9.48 -17.26 -7.19
CA ARG A 234 10.05 -18.19 -6.21
C ARG A 234 10.39 -19.52 -6.85
N ALA A 235 11.42 -20.18 -6.31
CA ALA A 235 11.65 -21.60 -6.58
C ALA A 235 10.54 -22.42 -5.92
N VAL A 236 9.89 -23.28 -6.71
CA VAL A 236 8.85 -24.21 -6.24
C VAL A 236 9.23 -25.62 -6.61
N VAL A 237 8.81 -26.60 -5.81
CA VAL A 237 8.98 -28.00 -6.15
C VAL A 237 7.91 -28.38 -7.15
N VAL A 238 8.35 -28.91 -8.29
CA VAL A 238 7.45 -29.46 -9.33
C VAL A 238 7.63 -30.97 -9.33
N ASN A 239 6.52 -31.73 -9.39
CA ASN A 239 6.52 -33.20 -9.45
C ASN A 239 7.19 -33.70 -10.73
#